data_dbda1c0e6c1157ffb3a9cccc49e37094
#
_entry.id   dbda1c0e6c1157ffb3a9cccc49e37094
#
_cell.length_a   1.000
_cell.length_b   1.000
_cell.length_c   1.000
_cell.angle_alpha   90.00
_cell.angle_beta   90.00
_cell.angle_gamma   90.00
#
_symmetry.space_group_name_H-M   'P 1'
#
loop_
_entity.id
_entity.type
_entity.pdbx_description
1 polymer ?
#
loop_
_entity_poly.entity_id
_entity_poly.type
_entity_poly.pdbx_seq_one_letter_code
_entity_poly.pdbx_strand_id
1 'polypeptide(L)'
;MPALAAALTVPFTSQAPDGSWDQPWADACEETSIAMVDAFYDGKSSLSKEDAKKRILSAFAKKEAYFGESKDETAEEMVATINFFYPWEAHVAKNPSLAQIKAELDAGRPVIMPLHGPELKNPHFRRHADYHVIVISGYDDSAKSFITREPGTRYGLDFKYSYDTIMNAMHNFVEGNTVSGAKVAVFTSPAVAASAKVDGDNDGLTKSAELAHGTALDNADTDADGFADGAEVAAGYMPTINETALPDGTLMKHEGDPKVYLLDLGKKRHILSEVVFMANGWQWKSIVVVSKRFIESIANGIAVTK
;
A
#
# COMPACT_ATOMS: atom_id res chain seq x y z
N MET A 1 -21.74 -9.37 32.31
CA MET A 1 -22.28 -9.18 30.93
C MET A 1 -21.16 -9.50 29.98
N PRO A 2 -21.35 -10.30 28.94
CA PRO A 2 -20.32 -10.45 27.93
C PRO A 2 -20.09 -9.07 27.30
N ALA A 3 -18.83 -8.65 27.24
CA ALA A 3 -18.46 -7.39 26.64
C ALA A 3 -18.74 -7.46 25.12
N LEU A 4 -19.54 -6.54 24.60
CA LEU A 4 -19.47 -6.21 23.19
C LEU A 4 -18.08 -5.61 22.98
N ALA A 5 -17.16 -6.32 22.34
CA ALA A 5 -15.99 -5.67 21.80
C ALA A 5 -16.47 -4.70 20.73
N ALA A 6 -16.21 -3.43 20.91
CA ALA A 6 -16.50 -2.44 19.88
C ALA A 6 -15.75 -2.85 18.61
N ALA A 7 -16.47 -2.96 17.50
CA ALA A 7 -15.83 -3.23 16.21
C ALA A 7 -14.82 -2.11 15.92
N LEU A 8 -13.61 -2.48 15.49
CA LEU A 8 -12.61 -1.53 15.05
C LEU A 8 -13.12 -0.77 13.82
N THR A 9 -12.86 0.53 13.77
CA THR A 9 -13.27 1.37 12.65
C THR A 9 -12.33 1.17 11.46
N VAL A 10 -12.21 -0.08 11.00
CA VAL A 10 -11.47 -0.38 9.76
C VAL A 10 -12.25 0.18 8.59
N PRO A 11 -11.65 1.03 7.73
CA PRO A 11 -12.32 1.52 6.54
C PRO A 11 -12.73 0.38 5.61
N PHE A 12 -13.82 0.57 4.89
CA PHE A 12 -14.32 -0.44 3.96
C PHE A 12 -14.21 0.01 2.52
N THR A 13 -13.81 -0.91 1.65
CA THR A 13 -14.02 -0.86 0.21
C THR A 13 -14.30 -2.26 -0.34
N SER A 14 -15.10 -2.34 -1.42
CA SER A 14 -15.13 -3.53 -2.25
C SER A 14 -13.83 -3.62 -3.05
N GLN A 15 -13.38 -4.84 -3.37
CA GLN A 15 -12.25 -5.04 -4.29
C GLN A 15 -12.51 -4.50 -5.70
N ALA A 16 -13.77 -4.27 -6.03
CA ALA A 16 -14.23 -3.59 -7.24
C ALA A 16 -14.86 -2.23 -6.90
N PRO A 17 -14.08 -1.17 -6.58
CA PRO A 17 -14.61 0.09 -6.06
C PRO A 17 -15.57 0.80 -7.00
N ASP A 18 -15.39 0.65 -8.32
CA ASP A 18 -16.29 1.20 -9.36
C ASP A 18 -17.41 0.24 -9.78
N GLY A 19 -17.40 -0.98 -9.22
CA GLY A 19 -18.39 -2.01 -9.55
C GLY A 19 -18.06 -2.85 -10.79
N SER A 20 -16.95 -2.58 -11.50
CA SER A 20 -16.40 -3.49 -12.51
C SER A 20 -15.60 -4.59 -11.84
N TRP A 21 -15.87 -5.83 -12.25
CA TRP A 21 -15.20 -7.04 -11.80
C TRP A 21 -14.24 -7.60 -12.87
N ASP A 22 -13.81 -6.74 -13.79
CA ASP A 22 -12.74 -7.07 -14.73
C ASP A 22 -11.37 -7.07 -13.99
N GLN A 23 -10.37 -7.68 -14.60
CA GLN A 23 -9.02 -7.66 -14.03
C GLN A 23 -8.48 -6.21 -13.89
N PRO A 24 -7.74 -5.90 -12.83
CA PRO A 24 -7.28 -6.81 -11.76
C PRO A 24 -8.30 -7.01 -10.61
N TRP A 25 -9.45 -6.35 -10.64
CA TRP A 25 -10.40 -6.29 -9.53
C TRP A 25 -11.03 -7.64 -9.17
N ALA A 26 -11.10 -8.57 -10.14
CA ALA A 26 -11.71 -9.89 -9.92
C ALA A 26 -10.94 -10.72 -8.87
N ASP A 27 -9.63 -10.54 -8.79
CA ASP A 27 -8.72 -11.30 -7.93
C ASP A 27 -7.97 -10.38 -6.94
N ALA A 28 -8.61 -9.29 -6.48
CA ALA A 28 -8.00 -8.27 -5.63
C ALA A 28 -8.36 -8.39 -4.14
N CYS A 29 -8.71 -9.58 -3.64
CA CYS A 29 -9.17 -9.71 -2.24
C CYS A 29 -8.05 -9.51 -1.22
N GLU A 30 -6.84 -9.97 -1.49
CA GLU A 30 -5.66 -9.79 -0.65
C GLU A 30 -5.24 -8.32 -0.60
N GLU A 31 -5.04 -7.72 -1.79
CA GLU A 31 -4.63 -6.33 -1.91
C GLU A 31 -5.66 -5.38 -1.29
N THR A 32 -6.94 -5.70 -1.43
CA THR A 32 -8.01 -4.92 -0.82
C THR A 32 -8.01 -5.05 0.69
N SER A 33 -7.79 -6.26 1.21
CA SER A 33 -7.68 -6.49 2.65
C SER A 33 -6.47 -5.76 3.25
N ILE A 34 -5.32 -5.82 2.58
CA ILE A 34 -4.11 -5.06 2.95
C ILE A 34 -4.41 -3.55 2.88
N ALA A 35 -5.04 -3.05 1.81
CA ALA A 35 -5.37 -1.64 1.65
C ALA A 35 -6.32 -1.10 2.74
N MET A 36 -7.29 -1.91 3.19
CA MET A 36 -8.20 -1.55 4.29
C MET A 36 -7.46 -1.47 5.62
N VAL A 37 -6.56 -2.42 5.90
CA VAL A 37 -5.74 -2.42 7.13
C VAL A 37 -4.71 -1.29 7.11
N ASP A 38 -4.09 -1.03 5.96
CA ASP A 38 -3.17 0.09 5.78
C ASP A 38 -3.86 1.44 6.06
N ALA A 39 -5.05 1.64 5.51
CA ALA A 39 -5.85 2.83 5.79
C ALA A 39 -6.26 2.94 7.28
N PHE A 40 -6.50 1.82 7.96
CA PHE A 40 -6.78 1.80 9.39
C PHE A 40 -5.58 2.28 10.22
N TYR A 41 -4.37 1.78 9.91
CA TYR A 41 -3.15 2.22 10.61
C TYR A 41 -2.74 3.66 10.26
N ASP A 42 -3.15 4.17 9.10
CA ASP A 42 -3.08 5.60 8.75
C ASP A 42 -4.11 6.48 9.49
N GLY A 43 -4.93 5.90 10.38
CA GLY A 43 -5.96 6.62 11.14
C GLY A 43 -7.18 7.03 10.33
N LYS A 44 -7.38 6.49 9.12
CA LYS A 44 -8.57 6.75 8.32
C LYS A 44 -9.78 5.97 8.85
N SER A 45 -10.95 6.60 8.83
CA SER A 45 -12.24 5.96 9.17
C SER A 45 -13.06 5.59 7.95
N SER A 46 -12.70 6.08 6.76
CA SER A 46 -13.38 5.80 5.50
C SER A 46 -12.40 5.92 4.33
N LEU A 47 -12.76 5.35 3.19
CA LEU A 47 -12.03 5.45 1.93
C LEU A 47 -12.94 6.03 0.86
N SER A 48 -12.45 7.03 0.09
CA SER A 48 -13.05 7.38 -1.18
C SER A 48 -12.78 6.28 -2.21
N LYS A 49 -13.55 6.24 -3.31
CA LYS A 49 -13.29 5.27 -4.39
C LYS A 49 -11.90 5.44 -4.98
N GLU A 50 -11.47 6.68 -5.17
CA GLU A 50 -10.16 7.03 -5.73
C GLU A 50 -9.03 6.58 -4.80
N ASP A 51 -9.15 6.83 -3.49
CA ASP A 51 -8.15 6.40 -2.50
C ASP A 51 -8.11 4.87 -2.39
N ALA A 52 -9.27 4.21 -2.40
CA ALA A 52 -9.36 2.76 -2.44
C ALA A 52 -8.63 2.16 -3.65
N LYS A 53 -8.94 2.66 -4.85
CA LYS A 53 -8.27 2.22 -6.10
C LYS A 53 -6.77 2.44 -6.05
N LYS A 54 -6.33 3.61 -5.61
CA LYS A 54 -4.91 3.92 -5.47
C LYS A 54 -4.20 2.93 -4.54
N ARG A 55 -4.77 2.65 -3.37
CA ARG A 55 -4.18 1.73 -2.39
C ARG A 55 -4.16 0.29 -2.89
N ILE A 56 -5.24 -0.19 -3.50
CA ILE A 56 -5.30 -1.54 -4.07
C ILE A 56 -4.28 -1.70 -5.20
N LEU A 57 -4.21 -0.76 -6.14
CA LEU A 57 -3.22 -0.80 -7.22
C LEU A 57 -1.77 -0.67 -6.71
N SER A 58 -1.55 0.10 -5.65
CA SER A 58 -0.25 0.15 -4.98
C SER A 58 0.12 -1.19 -4.34
N ALA A 59 -0.84 -1.92 -3.76
CA ALA A 59 -0.58 -3.25 -3.20
C ALA A 59 -0.20 -4.26 -4.29
N PHE A 60 -0.88 -4.23 -5.46
CA PHE A 60 -0.48 -5.03 -6.62
C PHE A 60 0.94 -4.71 -7.09
N ALA A 61 1.27 -3.43 -7.24
CA ALA A 61 2.60 -3.02 -7.68
C ALA A 61 3.70 -3.45 -6.71
N LYS A 62 3.45 -3.37 -5.40
CA LYS A 62 4.37 -3.84 -4.35
C LYS A 62 4.56 -5.36 -4.39
N LYS A 63 3.47 -6.12 -4.53
CA LYS A 63 3.53 -7.56 -4.69
C LYS A 63 4.33 -7.96 -5.93
N GLU A 64 4.04 -7.34 -7.08
CA GLU A 64 4.75 -7.59 -8.32
C GLU A 64 6.25 -7.22 -8.22
N ALA A 65 6.57 -6.11 -7.56
CA ALA A 65 7.96 -5.71 -7.32
C ALA A 65 8.72 -6.72 -6.43
N TYR A 66 8.03 -7.33 -5.45
CA TYR A 66 8.66 -8.27 -4.52
C TYR A 66 8.79 -9.69 -5.08
N PHE A 67 7.75 -10.20 -5.78
CA PHE A 67 7.70 -11.59 -6.25
C PHE A 67 7.92 -11.75 -7.77
N GLY A 68 7.96 -10.64 -8.54
CA GLY A 68 8.10 -10.65 -9.98
C GLY A 68 6.85 -11.03 -10.75
N GLU A 69 5.75 -11.35 -10.06
CA GLU A 69 4.46 -11.71 -10.66
C GLU A 69 3.30 -11.35 -9.74
N SER A 70 2.12 -11.20 -10.33
CA SER A 70 0.89 -10.96 -9.56
C SER A 70 0.00 -12.20 -9.63
N LYS A 71 -0.14 -12.90 -8.49
CA LYS A 71 -0.98 -14.10 -8.30
C LYS A 71 -1.58 -14.07 -6.89
N ASP A 72 -2.46 -15.04 -6.59
CA ASP A 72 -2.94 -15.25 -5.22
C ASP A 72 -1.76 -15.52 -4.28
N GLU A 73 -1.80 -14.94 -3.08
CA GLU A 73 -0.73 -14.99 -2.09
C GLU A 73 -1.09 -15.93 -0.93
N THR A 74 -0.10 -16.67 -0.48
CA THR A 74 -0.14 -17.32 0.83
C THR A 74 -0.11 -16.28 1.96
N ALA A 75 -0.50 -16.67 3.16
CA ALA A 75 -0.37 -15.80 4.33
C ALA A 75 1.08 -15.36 4.58
N GLU A 76 2.06 -16.22 4.28
CA GLU A 76 3.48 -15.95 4.39
C GLU A 76 3.93 -14.88 3.38
N GLU A 77 3.45 -14.95 2.14
CA GLU A 77 3.76 -13.97 1.09
C GLU A 77 3.10 -12.61 1.40
N MET A 78 1.83 -12.59 1.84
CA MET A 78 1.20 -11.35 2.33
C MET A 78 2.01 -10.70 3.46
N VAL A 79 2.45 -11.50 4.45
CA VAL A 79 3.28 -11.01 5.57
C VAL A 79 4.62 -10.46 5.07
N ALA A 80 5.27 -11.12 4.12
CA ALA A 80 6.51 -10.64 3.53
C ALA A 80 6.31 -9.28 2.84
N THR A 81 5.29 -9.16 1.98
CA THR A 81 4.91 -7.90 1.33
C THR A 81 4.60 -6.79 2.34
N ILE A 82 3.82 -7.11 3.38
CA ILE A 82 3.45 -6.15 4.42
C ILE A 82 4.69 -5.65 5.15
N ASN A 83 5.50 -6.56 5.67
CA ASN A 83 6.66 -6.20 6.49
C ASN A 83 7.75 -5.49 5.69
N PHE A 84 7.79 -5.69 4.38
CA PHE A 84 8.73 -5.03 3.51
C PHE A 84 8.28 -3.60 3.16
N PHE A 85 7.02 -3.42 2.70
CA PHE A 85 6.58 -2.18 2.06
C PHE A 85 5.69 -1.27 2.93
N TYR A 86 5.21 -1.70 4.10
CA TYR A 86 4.22 -0.94 4.86
C TYR A 86 4.76 -0.47 6.21
N PRO A 87 4.28 0.69 6.72
CA PRO A 87 4.72 1.24 8.01
C PRO A 87 4.07 0.53 9.21
N TRP A 88 3.52 -0.65 9.01
CA TRP A 88 2.95 -1.52 10.04
C TRP A 88 3.44 -2.95 9.81
N GLU A 89 3.19 -3.85 10.76
CA GLU A 89 3.76 -5.18 10.76
C GLU A 89 2.69 -6.26 10.78
N ALA A 90 3.07 -7.44 10.32
CA ALA A 90 2.23 -8.63 10.37
C ALA A 90 3.04 -9.89 10.69
N HIS A 91 2.36 -10.93 11.19
CA HIS A 91 2.92 -12.26 11.30
C HIS A 91 1.85 -13.33 11.05
N VAL A 92 2.28 -14.49 10.58
CA VAL A 92 1.40 -15.63 10.37
C VAL A 92 1.12 -16.33 11.69
N ALA A 93 -0.14 -16.32 12.11
CA ALA A 93 -0.62 -17.13 13.23
C ALA A 93 -1.09 -18.50 12.70
N LYS A 94 -0.37 -19.57 13.08
CA LYS A 94 -0.69 -20.94 12.66
C LYS A 94 -1.75 -21.54 13.56
N ASN A 95 -2.84 -22.03 12.96
CA ASN A 95 -3.98 -22.64 13.63
C ASN A 95 -4.50 -21.82 14.84
N PRO A 96 -4.78 -20.50 14.68
CA PRO A 96 -5.18 -19.68 15.79
C PRO A 96 -6.55 -20.11 16.31
N SER A 97 -6.68 -20.13 17.62
CA SER A 97 -7.97 -20.35 18.27
C SER A 97 -8.87 -19.11 18.19
N LEU A 98 -10.17 -19.30 18.35
CA LEU A 98 -11.13 -18.20 18.46
C LEU A 98 -10.72 -17.17 19.52
N ALA A 99 -10.19 -17.64 20.67
CA ALA A 99 -9.75 -16.76 21.74
C ALA A 99 -8.54 -15.90 21.35
N GLN A 100 -7.60 -16.42 20.56
CA GLN A 100 -6.44 -15.67 20.07
C GLN A 100 -6.88 -14.59 19.07
N ILE A 101 -7.78 -14.92 18.14
CA ILE A 101 -8.31 -13.92 17.19
C ILE A 101 -9.03 -12.78 17.94
N LYS A 102 -9.86 -13.11 18.93
CA LYS A 102 -10.51 -12.10 19.76
C LYS A 102 -9.53 -11.24 20.54
N ALA A 103 -8.46 -11.83 21.06
CA ALA A 103 -7.42 -11.10 21.80
C ALA A 103 -6.71 -10.05 20.90
N GLU A 104 -6.52 -10.33 19.60
CA GLU A 104 -6.03 -9.35 18.66
C GLU A 104 -7.01 -8.17 18.52
N LEU A 105 -8.28 -8.47 18.31
CA LEU A 105 -9.33 -7.47 18.18
C LEU A 105 -9.49 -6.62 19.46
N ASP A 106 -9.44 -7.25 20.64
CA ASP A 106 -9.48 -6.56 21.95
C ASP A 106 -8.26 -5.65 22.15
N ALA A 107 -7.13 -5.99 21.53
CA ALA A 107 -5.92 -5.18 21.55
C ALA A 107 -5.91 -4.08 20.44
N GLY A 108 -7.02 -3.91 19.72
CA GLY A 108 -7.15 -2.88 18.70
C GLY A 108 -6.47 -3.23 17.38
N ARG A 109 -6.21 -4.51 17.12
CA ARG A 109 -5.52 -4.99 15.92
C ARG A 109 -6.47 -5.78 15.02
N PRO A 110 -6.76 -5.31 13.80
CA PRO A 110 -7.53 -6.07 12.82
C PRO A 110 -6.78 -7.32 12.37
N VAL A 111 -7.51 -8.35 11.96
CA VAL A 111 -6.94 -9.62 11.50
C VAL A 111 -7.28 -9.82 10.04
N ILE A 112 -6.28 -10.07 9.18
CA ILE A 112 -6.51 -10.49 7.79
C ILE A 112 -6.67 -12.00 7.79
N MET A 113 -7.73 -12.49 7.15
CA MET A 113 -8.15 -13.87 7.23
C MET A 113 -8.21 -14.53 5.84
N PRO A 114 -7.25 -15.39 5.51
CA PRO A 114 -7.31 -16.25 4.33
C PRO A 114 -8.35 -17.37 4.53
N LEU A 115 -9.15 -17.64 3.50
CA LEU A 115 -10.33 -18.50 3.60
C LEU A 115 -10.53 -19.34 2.34
N HIS A 116 -11.09 -20.54 2.51
CA HIS A 116 -11.68 -21.30 1.42
C HIS A 116 -13.05 -20.69 1.11
N GLY A 117 -13.17 -20.04 -0.05
CA GLY A 117 -14.32 -19.22 -0.42
C GLY A 117 -15.66 -19.95 -0.44
N PRO A 118 -15.76 -21.19 -0.96
CA PRO A 118 -17.02 -21.95 -0.99
C PRO A 118 -17.66 -22.19 0.38
N GLU A 119 -16.87 -22.28 1.45
CA GLU A 119 -17.37 -22.49 2.81
C GLU A 119 -18.04 -21.26 3.43
N LEU A 120 -17.74 -20.06 2.91
CA LEU A 120 -18.34 -18.82 3.38
C LEU A 120 -19.85 -18.75 3.13
N LYS A 121 -20.33 -19.38 2.05
CA LYS A 121 -21.75 -19.38 1.65
C LYS A 121 -22.36 -17.99 1.64
N ASN A 122 -21.56 -16.99 1.22
CA ASN A 122 -22.00 -15.60 1.19
C ASN A 122 -23.10 -15.41 0.12
N PRO A 123 -24.29 -14.92 0.48
CA PRO A 123 -25.43 -14.81 -0.44
C PRO A 123 -25.23 -13.73 -1.52
N HIS A 124 -24.23 -12.87 -1.36
CA HIS A 124 -23.93 -11.80 -2.31
C HIS A 124 -22.87 -12.18 -3.33
N PHE A 125 -22.22 -13.33 -3.19
CA PHE A 125 -21.24 -13.80 -4.15
C PHE A 125 -21.93 -14.33 -5.41
N ARG A 126 -21.51 -13.83 -6.56
CA ARG A 126 -21.96 -14.35 -7.87
C ARG A 126 -21.19 -15.60 -8.27
N ARG A 127 -19.93 -15.71 -7.84
CA ARG A 127 -19.06 -16.87 -7.99
C ARG A 127 -18.35 -17.05 -6.66
N HIS A 128 -18.15 -18.28 -6.26
CA HIS A 128 -17.30 -18.59 -5.12
C HIS A 128 -15.89 -18.84 -5.67
N ALA A 129 -14.98 -17.89 -5.43
CA ALA A 129 -13.56 -18.15 -5.65
C ALA A 129 -13.13 -19.29 -4.71
N ASP A 130 -12.19 -20.13 -5.14
CA ASP A 130 -11.63 -21.20 -4.30
C ASP A 130 -10.89 -20.59 -3.09
N TYR A 131 -10.21 -19.49 -3.31
CA TYR A 131 -9.52 -18.71 -2.29
C TYR A 131 -10.17 -17.33 -2.11
N HIS A 132 -10.22 -16.85 -0.88
CA HIS A 132 -10.74 -15.53 -0.55
C HIS A 132 -10.08 -14.98 0.71
N VAL A 133 -9.92 -13.66 0.76
CA VAL A 133 -9.32 -12.96 1.91
C VAL A 133 -10.22 -11.83 2.37
N ILE A 134 -10.44 -11.75 3.68
CA ILE A 134 -11.26 -10.71 4.32
C ILE A 134 -10.52 -10.08 5.49
N VAL A 135 -11.06 -9.00 6.04
CA VAL A 135 -10.58 -8.44 7.32
C VAL A 135 -11.61 -8.68 8.42
N ILE A 136 -11.17 -9.26 9.53
CA ILE A 136 -11.96 -9.33 10.77
C ILE A 136 -11.70 -8.03 11.53
N SER A 137 -12.76 -7.27 11.80
CA SER A 137 -12.70 -5.97 12.48
C SER A 137 -13.33 -5.98 13.86
N GLY A 138 -14.04 -7.05 14.23
CA GLY A 138 -14.68 -7.16 15.53
C GLY A 138 -15.42 -8.47 15.71
N TYR A 139 -16.12 -8.61 16.83
CA TYR A 139 -16.93 -9.78 17.11
C TYR A 139 -18.14 -9.46 18.00
N ASP A 140 -19.13 -10.34 17.96
CA ASP A 140 -20.36 -10.28 18.74
C ASP A 140 -20.61 -11.65 19.40
N ASP A 141 -20.32 -11.77 20.68
CA ASP A 141 -20.46 -13.02 21.41
C ASP A 141 -21.92 -13.45 21.60
N SER A 142 -22.83 -12.49 21.64
CA SER A 142 -24.26 -12.80 21.77
C SER A 142 -24.81 -13.44 20.50
N ALA A 143 -24.30 -13.01 19.34
CA ALA A 143 -24.62 -13.55 18.03
C ALA A 143 -23.66 -14.67 17.58
N LYS A 144 -22.60 -14.95 18.33
CA LYS A 144 -21.52 -15.88 17.99
C LYS A 144 -20.97 -15.62 16.59
N SER A 145 -20.69 -14.35 16.26
CA SER A 145 -20.28 -13.93 14.94
C SER A 145 -19.08 -12.97 14.97
N PHE A 146 -18.27 -13.04 13.92
CA PHE A 146 -17.31 -12.01 13.58
C PHE A 146 -18.00 -10.88 12.81
N ILE A 147 -17.49 -9.66 12.98
CA ILE A 147 -17.80 -8.48 12.18
C ILE A 147 -16.64 -8.29 11.22
N THR A 148 -16.94 -8.21 9.93
CA THR A 148 -15.90 -8.25 8.89
C THR A 148 -15.98 -7.07 7.94
N ARG A 149 -14.87 -6.84 7.24
CA ARG A 149 -14.80 -6.07 6.00
C ARG A 149 -14.61 -7.07 4.88
N GLU A 150 -15.72 -7.32 4.16
CA GLU A 150 -15.81 -8.34 3.12
C GLU A 150 -15.63 -7.71 1.72
N PRO A 151 -14.42 -7.79 1.11
CA PRO A 151 -14.12 -7.11 -0.15
C PRO A 151 -14.86 -7.69 -1.36
N GLY A 152 -15.24 -8.96 -1.32
CA GLY A 152 -15.89 -9.68 -2.43
C GLY A 152 -17.30 -9.21 -2.75
N THR A 153 -17.80 -8.17 -2.09
CA THR A 153 -19.12 -7.60 -2.35
C THR A 153 -19.20 -6.13 -1.91
N ARG A 154 -20.06 -5.36 -2.58
CA ARG A 154 -20.40 -3.98 -2.14
C ARG A 154 -21.18 -3.91 -0.81
N TYR A 155 -21.68 -5.03 -0.33
CA TYR A 155 -22.42 -5.16 0.93
C TYR A 155 -21.55 -5.66 2.08
N GLY A 156 -20.23 -5.53 1.95
CA GLY A 156 -19.26 -6.12 2.86
C GLY A 156 -18.92 -5.30 4.11
N LEU A 157 -19.43 -4.07 4.23
CA LEU A 157 -19.28 -3.27 5.45
C LEU A 157 -20.04 -3.92 6.59
N ASP A 158 -19.33 -4.23 7.69
CA ASP A 158 -19.89 -4.89 8.89
C ASP A 158 -20.63 -6.20 8.60
N PHE A 159 -20.24 -6.89 7.51
CA PHE A 159 -20.83 -8.18 7.19
C PHE A 159 -20.49 -9.20 8.27
N LYS A 160 -21.48 -9.99 8.68
CA LYS A 160 -21.32 -10.93 9.79
C LYS A 160 -21.25 -12.37 9.29
N TYR A 161 -20.21 -13.06 9.73
CA TYR A 161 -20.09 -14.50 9.58
C TYR A 161 -20.12 -15.16 10.97
N SER A 162 -20.72 -16.34 11.11
CA SER A 162 -20.63 -17.10 12.36
C SER A 162 -19.18 -17.47 12.66
N TYR A 163 -18.86 -17.64 13.94
CA TYR A 163 -17.54 -18.14 14.34
C TYR A 163 -17.21 -19.47 13.65
N ASP A 164 -18.18 -20.38 13.63
CA ASP A 164 -17.99 -21.69 12.98
C ASP A 164 -17.69 -21.56 11.49
N THR A 165 -18.39 -20.67 10.79
CA THR A 165 -18.12 -20.42 9.36
C THR A 165 -16.68 -20.01 9.13
N ILE A 166 -16.18 -18.99 9.85
CA ILE A 166 -14.81 -18.50 9.68
C ILE A 166 -13.78 -19.55 10.12
N MET A 167 -13.98 -20.16 11.29
CA MET A 167 -13.01 -21.16 11.81
C MET A 167 -12.93 -22.42 10.94
N ASN A 168 -14.02 -22.77 10.25
CA ASN A 168 -14.01 -23.89 9.30
C ASN A 168 -13.35 -23.46 7.96
N ALA A 169 -13.76 -22.31 7.42
CA ALA A 169 -13.27 -21.79 6.14
C ALA A 169 -11.81 -21.31 6.18
N MET A 170 -11.21 -21.15 7.36
CA MET A 170 -9.82 -20.68 7.52
C MET A 170 -8.85 -21.65 6.85
N HIS A 171 -8.26 -21.24 5.71
CA HIS A 171 -7.28 -22.01 4.96
C HIS A 171 -6.30 -21.08 4.25
N ASN A 172 -5.02 -21.42 4.31
CA ASN A 172 -4.00 -20.76 3.50
C ASN A 172 -4.18 -21.09 2.01
N PHE A 173 -3.70 -20.23 1.14
CA PHE A 173 -3.71 -20.49 -0.30
C PHE A 173 -2.93 -21.75 -0.64
N VAL A 174 -3.55 -22.59 -1.47
CA VAL A 174 -2.91 -23.71 -2.20
C VAL A 174 -3.51 -23.72 -3.58
N GLU A 175 -2.69 -23.55 -4.60
CA GLU A 175 -3.14 -23.45 -5.98
C GLU A 175 -4.02 -24.64 -6.38
N GLY A 176 -5.23 -24.34 -6.84
CA GLY A 176 -6.22 -25.34 -7.27
C GLY A 176 -6.81 -26.21 -6.15
N ASN A 177 -6.42 -26.03 -4.88
CA ASN A 177 -6.91 -26.83 -3.76
C ASN A 177 -6.78 -26.13 -2.40
N THR A 178 -7.36 -24.95 -2.25
CA THR A 178 -7.26 -24.14 -1.02
C THR A 178 -7.76 -24.88 0.23
N VAL A 179 -8.73 -25.78 0.09
CA VAL A 179 -9.23 -26.58 1.22
C VAL A 179 -8.17 -27.48 1.86
N SER A 180 -7.07 -27.79 1.16
CA SER A 180 -5.93 -28.52 1.71
C SER A 180 -4.92 -27.63 2.45
N GLY A 181 -5.06 -26.31 2.36
CA GLY A 181 -4.19 -25.36 2.99
C GLY A 181 -4.25 -25.42 4.52
N ALA A 182 -3.14 -25.10 5.16
CA ALA A 182 -3.07 -25.04 6.62
C ALA A 182 -4.01 -23.95 7.15
N LYS A 183 -4.55 -24.13 8.36
CA LYS A 183 -5.31 -23.09 9.04
C LYS A 183 -4.36 -21.99 9.52
N VAL A 184 -4.54 -20.78 8.99
CA VAL A 184 -3.71 -19.61 9.31
C VAL A 184 -4.54 -18.34 9.37
N ALA A 185 -4.02 -17.36 10.08
CA ALA A 185 -4.48 -15.97 10.02
C ALA A 185 -3.27 -15.05 9.97
N VAL A 186 -3.42 -13.86 9.43
CA VAL A 186 -2.41 -12.81 9.45
C VAL A 186 -2.78 -11.83 10.58
N PHE A 187 -2.02 -11.87 11.67
CA PHE A 187 -2.16 -10.95 12.79
C PHE A 187 -1.35 -9.70 12.49
N THR A 188 -1.97 -8.55 12.69
CA THR A 188 -1.38 -7.25 12.34
C THR A 188 -1.03 -6.44 13.59
N SER A 189 -0.08 -5.54 13.49
CA SER A 189 0.29 -4.63 14.58
C SER A 189 0.78 -3.29 14.03
N PRO A 190 0.63 -2.19 14.79
CA PRO A 190 1.34 -0.97 14.45
C PRO A 190 2.84 -1.27 14.43
N ALA A 191 3.59 -0.59 13.58
CA ALA A 191 5.05 -0.73 13.59
C ALA A 191 5.59 -0.47 14.99
N VAL A 192 6.38 -1.40 15.51
CA VAL A 192 7.12 -1.15 16.75
C VAL A 192 8.30 -0.23 16.43
N ALA A 193 8.57 0.71 17.34
CA ALA A 193 9.65 1.69 17.17
C ALA A 193 11.04 1.07 16.88
N ALA A 194 11.20 -0.23 17.10
CA ALA A 194 12.43 -0.96 16.80
C ALA A 194 12.58 -1.31 15.32
N SER A 195 11.50 -1.77 14.65
CA SER A 195 11.56 -2.12 13.22
C SER A 195 11.56 -0.87 12.32
N ALA A 196 10.92 0.21 12.77
CA ALA A 196 11.00 1.51 12.09
C ALA A 196 12.44 2.07 12.04
N LYS A 197 13.35 1.55 12.86
CA LYS A 197 14.77 1.95 12.97
C LYS A 197 15.74 0.99 12.26
N VAL A 198 15.24 -0.05 11.62
CA VAL A 198 16.09 -0.96 10.84
C VAL A 198 16.46 -0.25 9.54
N ASP A 199 17.74 -0.22 9.25
CA ASP A 199 18.32 0.17 7.97
C ASP A 199 18.60 -1.14 7.23
N GLY A 200 17.80 -1.41 6.17
CA GLY A 200 17.74 -2.73 5.53
C GLY A 200 18.93 -3.00 4.59
N ASP A 201 19.41 -1.98 3.92
CA ASP A 201 20.48 -2.03 2.91
C ASP A 201 21.74 -1.30 3.31
N ASN A 202 21.76 -0.73 4.54
CA ASN A 202 22.87 -0.01 5.14
C ASN A 202 23.28 1.26 4.39
N ASP A 203 22.33 1.99 3.84
CA ASP A 203 22.54 3.25 3.16
C ASP A 203 22.53 4.48 4.10
N GLY A 204 22.11 4.29 5.35
CA GLY A 204 21.98 5.33 6.38
C GLY A 204 20.54 5.80 6.60
N LEU A 205 19.56 5.34 5.80
CA LEU A 205 18.14 5.55 6.04
C LEU A 205 17.54 4.37 6.82
N THR A 206 16.65 4.69 7.74
CA THR A 206 15.85 3.67 8.40
C THR A 206 14.61 3.37 7.55
N LYS A 207 13.99 2.20 7.72
CA LYS A 207 12.73 1.84 7.04
C LYS A 207 11.70 2.98 7.06
N SER A 208 11.54 3.68 8.17
CA SER A 208 10.60 4.80 8.26
C SER A 208 11.05 6.03 7.47
N ALA A 209 12.34 6.28 7.37
CA ALA A 209 12.90 7.37 6.58
C ALA A 209 12.78 7.06 5.08
N GLU A 210 13.11 5.84 4.67
CA GLU A 210 12.97 5.39 3.29
C GLU A 210 11.52 5.49 2.80
N LEU A 211 10.55 5.00 3.58
CA LEU A 211 9.12 5.15 3.27
C LEU A 211 8.69 6.62 3.15
N ALA A 212 9.27 7.51 3.96
CA ALA A 212 8.99 8.94 3.88
C ALA A 212 9.61 9.61 2.64
N HIS A 213 10.76 9.14 2.18
CA HIS A 213 11.46 9.64 1.00
C HIS A 213 11.06 8.91 -0.30
N GLY A 214 10.37 7.75 -0.18
CA GLY A 214 9.94 6.93 -1.31
C GLY A 214 11.07 6.10 -1.91
N THR A 215 12.13 5.84 -1.14
CA THR A 215 13.27 5.00 -1.53
C THR A 215 12.98 3.51 -1.34
N ALA A 216 13.82 2.66 -1.92
CA ALA A 216 13.71 1.22 -1.85
C ALA A 216 14.34 0.69 -0.56
N LEU A 217 13.63 -0.18 0.18
CA LEU A 217 14.05 -0.69 1.47
C LEU A 217 15.20 -1.73 1.42
N ASP A 218 15.59 -2.16 0.22
CA ASP A 218 16.61 -3.20 -0.01
C ASP A 218 17.61 -2.81 -1.10
N ASN A 219 17.61 -1.56 -1.50
CA ASN A 219 18.53 -1.03 -2.51
C ASN A 219 19.03 0.34 -2.11
N ALA A 220 20.26 0.39 -1.64
CA ALA A 220 20.93 1.58 -1.12
C ALA A 220 21.07 2.75 -2.10
N ASP A 221 20.73 2.57 -3.38
CA ASP A 221 20.81 3.55 -4.47
C ASP A 221 19.57 3.35 -5.36
N THR A 222 18.47 4.00 -4.99
CA THR A 222 17.14 3.78 -5.60
C THR A 222 17.08 4.20 -7.07
N ASP A 223 17.77 5.26 -7.45
CA ASP A 223 17.75 5.80 -8.83
C ASP A 223 18.96 5.39 -9.68
N ALA A 224 19.85 4.59 -9.09
CA ALA A 224 21.03 4.01 -9.71
C ALA A 224 22.03 5.06 -10.28
N ASP A 225 22.20 6.17 -9.56
CA ASP A 225 23.11 7.24 -9.99
C ASP A 225 24.54 7.12 -9.40
N GLY A 226 24.74 6.16 -8.50
CA GLY A 226 26.03 5.86 -7.84
C GLY A 226 26.18 6.52 -6.47
N PHE A 227 25.17 7.22 -6.00
CA PHE A 227 25.13 7.75 -4.63
C PHE A 227 24.08 6.99 -3.82
N ALA A 228 24.38 6.75 -2.55
CA ALA A 228 23.43 6.09 -1.65
C ALA A 228 22.31 7.06 -1.24
N ASP A 229 21.07 6.57 -1.16
CA ASP A 229 19.87 7.37 -0.84
C ASP A 229 20.05 8.17 0.45
N GLY A 230 20.60 7.56 1.51
CA GLY A 230 20.88 8.24 2.76
C GLY A 230 21.90 9.36 2.64
N ALA A 231 22.90 9.22 1.76
CA ALA A 231 23.87 10.27 1.48
C ALA A 231 23.24 11.43 0.72
N GLU A 232 22.34 11.15 -0.21
CA GLU A 232 21.61 12.18 -0.98
C GLU A 232 20.64 12.96 -0.11
N VAL A 233 19.83 12.26 0.69
CA VAL A 233 18.93 12.90 1.68
C VAL A 233 19.71 13.80 2.63
N ALA A 234 20.82 13.32 3.17
CA ALA A 234 21.69 14.13 4.06
C ALA A 234 22.30 15.34 3.33
N ALA A 235 22.60 15.21 2.05
CA ALA A 235 23.11 16.28 1.21
C ALA A 235 22.02 17.21 0.65
N GLY A 236 20.72 16.84 0.75
CA GLY A 236 19.58 17.60 0.27
C GLY A 236 19.30 17.42 -1.23
N TYR A 237 19.67 16.28 -1.79
CA TYR A 237 19.31 15.83 -3.14
C TYR A 237 18.07 14.91 -3.11
N MET A 238 17.54 14.57 -4.29
CA MET A 238 16.41 13.67 -4.45
C MET A 238 16.91 12.23 -4.65
N PRO A 239 16.69 11.29 -3.74
CA PRO A 239 17.25 9.94 -3.85
C PRO A 239 16.47 9.00 -4.80
N THR A 240 15.44 9.53 -5.47
CA THR A 240 14.57 8.75 -6.38
C THR A 240 14.64 9.26 -7.82
N ILE A 241 15.51 10.20 -8.11
CA ILE A 241 15.65 10.83 -9.42
C ILE A 241 17.12 11.14 -9.67
N ASN A 242 17.72 10.48 -10.64
CA ASN A 242 19.06 10.83 -11.08
C ASN A 242 19.07 12.24 -11.69
N GLU A 243 19.23 13.25 -10.81
CA GLU A 243 19.15 14.67 -11.15
C GLU A 243 20.26 15.08 -12.13
N THR A 244 21.40 14.41 -12.05
CA THR A 244 22.56 14.70 -12.89
C THR A 244 22.43 14.17 -14.31
N ALA A 245 21.56 13.19 -14.54
CA ALA A 245 21.29 12.60 -15.85
C ALA A 245 20.06 13.19 -16.55
N LEU A 246 19.43 14.20 -15.98
CA LEU A 246 18.27 14.83 -16.60
C LEU A 246 18.65 15.43 -17.99
N PRO A 247 17.94 15.06 -19.08
CA PRO A 247 18.25 15.54 -20.41
C PRO A 247 17.86 17.00 -20.61
N ASP A 248 18.55 17.68 -21.50
CA ASP A 248 18.12 18.98 -22.00
C ASP A 248 16.68 18.89 -22.54
N GLY A 249 15.90 19.93 -22.29
CA GLY A 249 14.47 19.94 -22.56
C GLY A 249 13.61 19.55 -21.36
N THR A 250 14.21 19.08 -20.26
CA THR A 250 13.48 18.76 -19.02
C THR A 250 12.87 20.01 -18.42
N LEU A 251 11.56 19.99 -18.14
CA LEU A 251 10.88 20.98 -17.34
C LEU A 251 11.04 20.59 -15.86
N MET A 252 11.54 21.48 -15.04
CA MET A 252 11.84 21.19 -13.64
C MET A 252 11.44 22.30 -12.70
N LYS A 253 11.10 21.94 -11.47
CA LYS A 253 10.90 22.84 -10.32
C LYS A 253 11.34 22.15 -9.04
N HIS A 254 11.55 22.89 -7.96
CA HIS A 254 11.59 22.26 -6.64
C HIS A 254 10.28 22.48 -5.86
N GLU A 255 10.05 21.65 -4.89
CA GLU A 255 8.86 21.73 -4.05
C GLU A 255 8.80 23.08 -3.31
N GLY A 256 7.62 23.68 -3.24
CA GLY A 256 7.41 24.96 -2.58
C GLY A 256 7.79 26.22 -3.40
N ASP A 257 8.43 26.08 -4.57
CA ASP A 257 8.67 27.23 -5.49
C ASP A 257 7.69 27.16 -6.69
N PRO A 258 6.94 28.24 -6.96
CA PRO A 258 6.08 28.28 -8.14
C PRO A 258 6.84 28.40 -9.48
N LYS A 259 8.14 28.69 -9.45
CA LYS A 259 8.94 28.86 -10.67
C LYS A 259 9.19 27.53 -11.35
N VAL A 260 8.95 27.51 -12.66
CA VAL A 260 9.31 26.40 -13.52
C VAL A 260 10.49 26.80 -14.39
N TYR A 261 11.42 25.90 -14.56
CA TYR A 261 12.62 26.08 -15.38
C TYR A 261 12.68 25.03 -16.49
N LEU A 262 13.23 25.45 -17.63
CA LEU A 262 13.66 24.55 -18.69
C LEU A 262 15.16 24.30 -18.51
N LEU A 263 15.57 23.04 -18.45
CA LEU A 263 16.98 22.66 -18.55
C LEU A 263 17.39 22.71 -20.01
N ASP A 264 18.39 23.52 -20.32
CA ASP A 264 18.86 23.73 -21.71
C ASP A 264 20.36 24.02 -21.73
N LEU A 265 21.12 23.17 -22.39
CA LEU A 265 22.58 23.22 -22.49
C LEU A 265 23.27 23.35 -21.13
N GLY A 266 22.80 22.54 -20.14
CA GLY A 266 23.29 22.54 -18.77
C GLY A 266 22.97 23.82 -17.96
N LYS A 267 22.03 24.63 -18.43
CA LYS A 267 21.58 25.86 -17.76
C LYS A 267 20.09 25.79 -17.45
N LYS A 268 19.67 26.39 -16.31
CA LYS A 268 18.25 26.54 -16.00
C LYS A 268 17.72 27.84 -16.59
N ARG A 269 16.69 27.77 -17.41
CA ARG A 269 16.03 28.90 -18.05
C ARG A 269 14.65 29.09 -17.43
N HIS A 270 14.44 30.18 -16.68
CA HIS A 270 13.16 30.45 -16.04
C HIS A 270 12.07 30.70 -17.08
N ILE A 271 10.94 30.01 -16.98
CA ILE A 271 9.74 30.22 -17.80
C ILE A 271 8.92 31.30 -17.13
N LEU A 272 8.84 32.50 -17.77
CA LEU A 272 8.35 33.70 -17.08
C LEU A 272 6.86 33.73 -16.79
N SER A 273 6.05 32.93 -17.48
CA SER A 273 4.60 32.91 -17.25
C SER A 273 3.94 31.63 -17.77
N GLU A 274 2.73 31.37 -17.28
CA GLU A 274 1.87 30.31 -17.80
C GLU A 274 1.57 30.47 -19.29
N VAL A 275 1.42 31.70 -19.78
CA VAL A 275 1.18 31.99 -21.21
C VAL A 275 2.36 31.48 -22.03
N VAL A 276 3.60 31.73 -21.63
CA VAL A 276 4.80 31.21 -22.28
C VAL A 276 4.86 29.69 -22.19
N PHE A 277 4.52 29.11 -21.03
CA PHE A 277 4.49 27.67 -20.84
C PHE A 277 3.52 26.98 -21.83
N MET A 278 2.30 27.49 -21.91
CA MET A 278 1.26 26.96 -22.80
C MET A 278 1.57 27.19 -24.27
N ALA A 279 2.15 28.33 -24.63
CA ALA A 279 2.52 28.66 -26.02
C ALA A 279 3.58 27.70 -26.58
N ASN A 280 4.43 27.12 -25.72
CA ASN A 280 5.42 26.10 -26.10
C ASN A 280 4.83 24.68 -26.13
N GLY A 281 3.53 24.51 -25.87
CA GLY A 281 2.88 23.20 -25.92
C GLY A 281 3.25 22.28 -24.75
N TRP A 282 3.86 22.80 -23.69
CA TRP A 282 4.24 22.02 -22.53
C TRP A 282 3.05 21.61 -21.67
N GLN A 283 3.20 20.53 -20.93
CA GLN A 283 2.16 20.00 -20.06
C GLN A 283 2.61 20.05 -18.60
N TRP A 284 1.75 20.51 -17.70
CA TRP A 284 2.04 20.61 -16.26
C TRP A 284 2.48 19.28 -15.64
N LYS A 285 1.92 18.16 -16.11
CA LYS A 285 2.27 16.81 -15.66
C LYS A 285 3.68 16.36 -16.06
N SER A 286 4.33 17.05 -17.00
CA SER A 286 5.69 16.74 -17.45
C SER A 286 6.76 17.46 -16.64
N ILE A 287 6.38 18.22 -15.63
CA ILE A 287 7.34 18.90 -14.77
C ILE A 287 7.90 17.90 -13.77
N VAL A 288 9.22 17.74 -13.80
CA VAL A 288 9.97 16.94 -12.83
C VAL A 288 10.18 17.79 -11.57
N VAL A 289 9.83 17.24 -10.42
CA VAL A 289 10.15 17.86 -9.13
C VAL A 289 11.56 17.38 -8.75
N VAL A 290 12.47 18.30 -8.59
CA VAL A 290 13.87 18.06 -8.29
C VAL A 290 14.26 18.73 -6.97
N SER A 291 15.41 18.39 -6.41
CA SER A 291 15.89 19.01 -5.19
C SER A 291 16.15 20.51 -5.36
N LYS A 292 15.96 21.25 -4.29
CA LYS A 292 16.35 22.67 -4.25
C LYS A 292 17.84 22.83 -4.51
N ARG A 293 18.66 21.92 -3.96
CA ARG A 293 20.11 21.93 -4.10
C ARG A 293 20.54 21.78 -5.56
N PHE A 294 19.91 20.85 -6.28
CA PHE A 294 20.20 20.65 -7.70
C PHE A 294 19.85 21.91 -8.51
N ILE A 295 18.63 22.47 -8.35
CA ILE A 295 18.26 23.71 -9.05
C ILE A 295 19.24 24.85 -8.74
N GLU A 296 19.67 25.01 -7.49
CA GLU A 296 20.60 26.06 -7.09
C GLU A 296 22.01 25.86 -7.67
N SER A 297 22.43 24.62 -7.90
CA SER A 297 23.72 24.29 -8.50
C SER A 297 23.83 24.64 -9.98
N ILE A 298 22.69 24.65 -10.70
CA ILE A 298 22.66 24.90 -12.13
C ILE A 298 22.76 26.41 -12.43
N ALA A 299 23.65 26.79 -13.33
CA ALA A 299 23.80 28.18 -13.77
C ALA A 299 22.53 28.70 -14.46
N ASN A 300 22.21 29.99 -14.25
CA ASN A 300 21.10 30.63 -14.92
C ASN A 300 21.39 30.82 -16.42
N GLY A 301 20.44 30.43 -17.26
CA GLY A 301 20.36 30.75 -18.67
C GLY A 301 19.45 31.95 -18.96
N ILE A 302 19.30 32.32 -20.21
CA ILE A 302 18.37 33.35 -20.66
C ILE A 302 16.94 32.82 -20.43
N ALA A 303 16.10 33.62 -19.76
CA ALA A 303 14.71 33.24 -19.50
C ALA A 303 13.93 32.95 -20.79
N VAL A 304 12.96 32.03 -20.70
CA VAL A 304 12.05 31.73 -21.81
C VAL A 304 10.92 32.76 -21.79
N THR A 305 10.80 33.51 -22.89
CA THR A 305 9.86 34.67 -23.01
C THR A 305 8.84 34.47 -24.14
N LYS A 306 9.01 33.45 -24.97
CA LYS A 306 8.16 33.14 -26.13
C LYS A 306 7.97 31.62 -26.21
#